data_0826cfa3fbd196bdbc151383d263d0f0
#
_entry.id   0826cfa3fbd196bdbc151383d263d0f0
#
_cell.length_a   1.000
_cell.length_b   1.000
_cell.length_c   1.000
_cell.angle_alpha   90.00
_cell.angle_beta   90.00
_cell.angle_gamma   90.00
#
_symmetry.space_group_name_H-M   'P 1'
#
loop_
_entity.id
_entity.type
_entity.pdbx_description
1 polymer ?
#
loop_
_entity_poly.entity_id
_entity_poly.type
_entity_poly.pdbx_seq_one_letter_code
_entity_poly.pdbx_strand_id
1 'polypeptide(L)'
;MLQRFHRDSESGRKPRSAKAWLALVILLALLPLLTAAADPVCQVQHARDAYGVEIVTDGQSWDEASLNAVLDALGRLPAHVVNQLGSRIHGRLYVLSNADSRSLSGSKVYSSGANFYSNNDGRNELVLYPNQGTVTVLHELGHAYQLRLTPPGRYAWVFFQEEMRDFMRATGWRLLSSDAEVAAAVDQTQLSFAYDGPTVWQFMSNKDPLEDYANSFALFFYDPQQLQQLSPVRYQWMLNNVATDAR
;
A
#
# COMPACT_ATOMS: atom_id res chain seq x y z
N MET A 1 60.84 -52.83 -12.31
CA MET A 1 61.58 -51.71 -11.75
C MET A 1 60.62 -50.87 -10.94
N LEU A 2 60.63 -51.03 -9.58
CA LEU A 2 61.03 -50.01 -8.59
C LEU A 2 60.26 -48.73 -8.70
N GLN A 3 59.62 -48.12 -7.70
CA GLN A 3 59.64 -48.21 -6.21
C GLN A 3 58.46 -47.48 -5.63
N ARG A 4 57.88 -48.03 -4.54
CA ARG A 4 57.39 -47.41 -3.30
C ARG A 4 57.46 -45.89 -3.16
N PHE A 5 56.39 -45.27 -2.66
CA PHE A 5 56.47 -44.56 -1.38
C PHE A 5 55.08 -44.38 -0.73
N HIS A 6 54.98 -44.88 0.48
CA HIS A 6 54.01 -44.59 1.53
C HIS A 6 54.08 -43.14 1.96
N ARG A 7 52.95 -42.51 2.27
CA ARG A 7 52.85 -41.61 3.42
C ARG A 7 51.44 -41.42 3.86
N ASP A 8 51.15 -42.02 5.00
CA ASP A 8 50.01 -41.71 5.85
C ASP A 8 50.09 -40.27 6.30
N SER A 9 48.92 -39.54 6.23
CA SER A 9 48.75 -38.33 7.01
C SER A 9 47.43 -38.42 7.74
N GLU A 10 47.49 -38.88 8.99
CA GLU A 10 46.44 -38.71 9.97
C GLU A 10 46.15 -37.25 10.22
N SER A 11 45.04 -36.73 9.67
CA SER A 11 44.55 -35.40 10.04
C SER A 11 43.77 -35.54 11.36
N GLY A 12 44.43 -35.20 12.45
CA GLY A 12 43.86 -35.09 13.78
C GLY A 12 42.70 -34.11 13.81
N ARG A 13 41.45 -34.59 13.85
CA ARG A 13 40.27 -33.81 14.18
C ARG A 13 40.38 -33.38 15.64
N LYS A 14 40.70 -32.09 15.86
CA LYS A 14 40.59 -31.49 17.19
C LYS A 14 39.12 -31.58 17.68
N PRO A 15 38.85 -32.04 18.90
CA PRO A 15 37.52 -32.09 19.45
C PRO A 15 36.98 -30.68 19.55
N ARG A 16 35.86 -30.39 18.84
CA ARG A 16 35.12 -29.12 18.98
C ARG A 16 34.66 -29.03 20.44
N SER A 17 35.07 -27.99 21.15
CA SER A 17 34.83 -27.82 22.56
C SER A 17 33.31 -27.84 22.87
N ALA A 18 32.91 -28.55 23.92
CA ALA A 18 31.53 -28.63 24.40
C ALA A 18 30.92 -27.24 24.65
N LYS A 19 31.74 -26.24 24.92
CA LYS A 19 31.36 -24.82 25.08
C LYS A 19 30.77 -24.22 23.80
N ALA A 20 31.26 -24.62 22.61
CA ALA A 20 30.74 -24.11 21.34
C ALA A 20 29.34 -24.69 21.03
N TRP A 21 29.08 -25.93 21.42
CA TRP A 21 27.76 -26.55 21.30
C TRP A 21 26.74 -25.94 22.25
N LEU A 22 27.14 -25.64 23.48
CA LEU A 22 26.25 -25.00 24.47
C LEU A 22 25.84 -23.59 24.01
N ALA A 23 26.76 -22.79 23.46
CA ALA A 23 26.47 -21.49 22.93
C ALA A 23 25.51 -21.53 21.72
N LEU A 24 25.66 -22.52 20.83
CA LEU A 24 24.75 -22.71 19.69
C LEU A 24 23.35 -23.12 20.10
N VAL A 25 23.21 -24.01 21.10
CA VAL A 25 21.92 -24.45 21.64
C VAL A 25 21.19 -23.29 22.33
N ILE A 26 21.90 -22.45 23.08
CA ILE A 26 21.32 -21.25 23.72
C ILE A 26 20.88 -20.24 22.67
N LEU A 27 21.65 -20.01 21.62
CA LEU A 27 21.30 -19.12 20.53
C LEU A 27 20.06 -19.61 19.76
N LEU A 28 19.95 -20.92 19.50
CA LEU A 28 18.80 -21.52 18.83
C LEU A 28 17.55 -21.57 19.74
N ALA A 29 17.71 -21.63 21.05
CA ALA A 29 16.59 -21.57 22.00
C ALA A 29 16.05 -20.14 22.21
N LEU A 30 16.87 -19.11 21.93
CA LEU A 30 16.47 -17.71 21.99
C LEU A 30 15.87 -17.17 20.67
N LEU A 31 16.07 -17.90 19.55
CA LEU A 31 15.48 -17.50 18.26
C LEU A 31 13.93 -17.40 18.30
N PRO A 32 13.15 -18.30 18.91
CA PRO A 32 11.70 -18.14 18.97
C PRO A 32 11.23 -17.01 19.92
N LEU A 33 12.09 -16.51 20.81
CA LEU A 33 11.78 -15.36 21.66
C LEU A 33 11.90 -14.00 20.93
N LEU A 34 12.56 -13.98 19.78
CA LEU A 34 12.71 -12.79 18.94
C LEU A 34 11.61 -12.62 17.88
N THR A 35 10.76 -13.64 17.73
CA THR A 35 9.59 -13.61 16.81
C THR A 35 8.26 -13.51 17.58
N ALA A 36 8.27 -12.98 18.80
CA ALA A 36 7.02 -12.60 19.45
C ALA A 36 6.33 -11.58 18.53
N ALA A 37 5.18 -11.95 17.97
CA ALA A 37 4.33 -11.03 17.22
C ALA A 37 4.18 -9.77 18.06
N ALA A 38 4.47 -8.61 17.48
CA ALA A 38 4.37 -7.36 18.23
C ALA A 38 2.92 -7.21 18.71
N ASP A 39 2.76 -6.86 19.99
CA ASP A 39 1.44 -6.66 20.58
C ASP A 39 0.63 -5.73 19.66
N PRO A 40 -0.60 -6.07 19.25
CA PRO A 40 -1.46 -5.23 18.42
C PRO A 40 -1.59 -3.79 18.93
N VAL A 41 -1.58 -3.59 20.25
CA VAL A 41 -1.60 -2.25 20.85
C VAL A 41 -0.33 -1.46 20.50
N CYS A 42 0.84 -2.11 20.53
CA CYS A 42 2.09 -1.47 20.11
C CYS A 42 2.10 -1.14 18.61
N GLN A 43 1.50 -1.99 17.79
CA GLN A 43 1.40 -1.78 16.34
C GLN A 43 0.49 -0.59 16.00
N VAL A 44 -0.67 -0.49 16.66
CA VAL A 44 -1.60 0.65 16.52
C VAL A 44 -0.93 1.96 16.95
N GLN A 45 -0.24 1.95 18.08
CA GLN A 45 0.49 3.13 18.54
C GLN A 45 1.61 3.51 17.57
N HIS A 46 2.33 2.53 17.03
CA HIS A 46 3.35 2.77 16.00
C HIS A 46 2.79 3.44 14.74
N ALA A 47 1.63 2.99 14.25
CA ALA A 47 0.98 3.61 13.09
C ALA A 47 0.66 5.09 13.33
N ARG A 48 0.18 5.42 14.53
CA ARG A 48 -0.11 6.80 14.93
C ARG A 48 1.16 7.65 15.02
N ASP A 49 2.18 7.17 15.71
CA ASP A 49 3.39 7.94 16.02
C ASP A 49 4.30 8.10 14.81
N ALA A 50 4.46 7.04 13.99
CA ALA A 50 5.36 7.05 12.85
C ALA A 50 4.72 7.61 11.57
N TYR A 51 3.42 7.40 11.39
CA TYR A 51 2.74 7.68 10.11
C TYR A 51 1.56 8.67 10.26
N GLY A 52 1.18 9.06 11.47
CA GLY A 52 0.02 9.93 11.69
C GLY A 52 -1.33 9.30 11.32
N VAL A 53 -1.35 7.97 11.16
CA VAL A 53 -2.54 7.20 10.77
C VAL A 53 -3.24 6.68 12.01
N GLU A 54 -4.55 6.90 12.11
CA GLU A 54 -5.37 6.41 13.22
C GLU A 54 -5.97 5.05 12.88
N ILE A 55 -5.46 3.99 13.50
CA ILE A 55 -6.08 2.66 13.40
C ILE A 55 -7.16 2.56 14.46
N VAL A 56 -8.41 2.41 14.01
CA VAL A 56 -9.57 2.29 14.91
C VAL A 56 -9.68 0.86 15.42
N THR A 57 -9.73 0.70 16.74
CA THR A 57 -9.79 -0.61 17.41
C THR A 57 -11.07 -0.82 18.22
N ASP A 58 -11.99 0.13 18.20
CA ASP A 58 -13.19 0.11 19.04
C ASP A 58 -14.13 -1.05 18.66
N GLY A 59 -14.24 -2.00 19.58
CA GLY A 59 -15.23 -3.07 19.55
C GLY A 59 -14.89 -4.31 18.70
N GLN A 60 -13.83 -4.28 17.92
CA GLN A 60 -13.42 -5.43 17.09
C GLN A 60 -11.91 -5.67 17.21
N SER A 61 -11.54 -6.94 17.25
CA SER A 61 -10.13 -7.31 17.12
C SER A 61 -9.72 -7.30 15.64
N TRP A 62 -8.64 -6.60 15.34
CA TRP A 62 -7.98 -6.73 14.05
C TRP A 62 -7.45 -8.16 13.88
N ASP A 63 -7.61 -8.71 12.69
CA ASP A 63 -6.79 -9.88 12.34
C ASP A 63 -5.33 -9.42 12.12
N GLU A 64 -4.41 -10.23 12.60
CA GLU A 64 -2.98 -9.91 12.57
C GLU A 64 -2.47 -9.70 11.14
N ALA A 65 -2.98 -10.45 10.18
CA ALA A 65 -2.56 -10.37 8.79
C ALA A 65 -2.90 -9.01 8.18
N SER A 66 -4.13 -8.52 8.39
CA SER A 66 -4.57 -7.22 7.90
C SER A 66 -3.83 -6.07 8.58
N LEU A 67 -3.58 -6.16 9.90
CA LEU A 67 -2.81 -5.15 10.61
C LEU A 67 -1.36 -5.08 10.13
N ASN A 68 -0.71 -6.23 9.96
CA ASN A 68 0.63 -6.31 9.39
C ASN A 68 0.69 -5.76 7.96
N ALA A 69 -0.35 -6.01 7.15
CA ALA A 69 -0.44 -5.47 5.79
C ALA A 69 -0.54 -3.94 5.78
N VAL A 70 -1.26 -3.34 6.74
CA VAL A 70 -1.32 -1.87 6.89
C VAL A 70 0.06 -1.30 7.23
N LEU A 71 0.75 -1.89 8.20
CA LEU A 71 2.07 -1.41 8.62
C LEU A 71 3.12 -1.61 7.53
N ASP A 72 3.11 -2.75 6.83
CA ASP A 72 4.00 -3.00 5.69
C ASP A 72 3.73 -2.00 4.55
N ALA A 73 2.46 -1.74 4.23
CA ALA A 73 2.10 -0.76 3.20
C ALA A 73 2.61 0.65 3.55
N LEU A 74 2.35 1.12 4.78
CA LEU A 74 2.81 2.43 5.25
C LEU A 74 4.34 2.53 5.27
N GLY A 75 5.03 1.46 5.69
CA GLY A 75 6.49 1.40 5.72
C GLY A 75 7.17 1.43 4.34
N ARG A 76 6.44 1.12 3.27
CA ARG A 76 6.93 1.20 1.88
C ARG A 76 6.83 2.59 1.27
N LEU A 77 6.02 3.47 1.85
CA LEU A 77 5.79 4.80 1.32
C LEU A 77 6.86 5.79 1.80
N PRO A 78 7.35 6.68 0.94
CA PRO A 78 8.20 7.79 1.36
C PRO A 78 7.47 8.70 2.35
N ALA A 79 8.22 9.32 3.27
CA ALA A 79 7.64 10.17 4.31
C ALA A 79 6.78 11.32 3.74
N HIS A 80 7.17 11.92 2.61
CA HIS A 80 6.38 12.99 1.99
C HIS A 80 5.04 12.49 1.45
N VAL A 81 4.95 11.24 0.97
CA VAL A 81 3.68 10.62 0.56
C VAL A 81 2.80 10.36 1.78
N VAL A 82 3.36 9.71 2.81
CA VAL A 82 2.64 9.44 4.06
C VAL A 82 2.06 10.72 4.68
N ASN A 83 2.84 11.79 4.74
CA ASN A 83 2.40 13.08 5.26
C ASN A 83 1.25 13.72 4.49
N GLN A 84 1.03 13.30 3.24
CA GLN A 84 -0.06 13.79 2.41
C GLN A 84 -1.33 12.91 2.46
N LEU A 85 -1.25 11.68 2.99
CA LEU A 85 -2.41 10.82 3.14
C LEU A 85 -3.46 11.39 4.11
N GLY A 86 -3.00 12.09 5.13
CA GLY A 86 -3.86 12.81 6.07
C GLY A 86 -3.99 14.30 5.74
N SER A 87 -4.12 14.66 4.48
CA SER A 87 -3.94 16.01 3.95
C SER A 87 -4.73 17.11 4.69
N ARG A 88 -4.26 18.36 4.51
CA ARG A 88 -4.85 19.57 5.08
C ARG A 88 -6.34 19.78 4.73
N ILE A 89 -6.81 19.18 3.64
CA ILE A 89 -8.20 19.30 3.18
C ILE A 89 -9.09 18.25 3.82
N HIS A 90 -8.56 17.03 4.01
CA HIS A 90 -9.35 15.87 4.44
C HIS A 90 -9.11 15.42 5.89
N GLY A 91 -8.19 16.07 6.60
CA GLY A 91 -7.87 15.68 7.96
C GLY A 91 -7.09 14.38 8.07
N ARG A 92 -7.25 13.67 9.19
CA ARG A 92 -6.51 12.45 9.50
C ARG A 92 -7.08 11.24 8.76
N LEU A 93 -6.21 10.36 8.27
CA LEU A 93 -6.62 9.07 7.73
C LEU A 93 -6.96 8.11 8.87
N TYR A 94 -8.14 7.52 8.81
CA TYR A 94 -8.60 6.46 9.71
C TYR A 94 -8.58 5.14 8.98
N VAL A 95 -8.01 4.12 9.60
CA VAL A 95 -8.03 2.75 9.07
C VAL A 95 -8.92 1.91 9.97
N LEU A 96 -9.93 1.28 9.39
CA LEU A 96 -10.96 0.55 10.11
C LEU A 96 -11.06 -0.89 9.63
N SER A 97 -11.40 -1.79 10.54
CA SER A 97 -11.92 -3.09 10.14
C SER A 97 -13.35 -2.93 9.56
N ASN A 98 -13.78 -3.88 8.74
CA ASN A 98 -15.13 -3.86 8.16
C ASN A 98 -16.24 -3.80 9.23
N ALA A 99 -16.03 -4.42 10.38
CA ALA A 99 -16.99 -4.40 11.47
C ALA A 99 -17.14 -3.00 12.07
N ASP A 100 -16.04 -2.25 12.17
CA ASP A 100 -16.03 -0.88 12.73
C ASP A 100 -16.59 0.15 11.74
N SER A 101 -16.48 -0.08 10.44
CA SER A 101 -16.97 0.82 9.40
C SER A 101 -18.46 1.10 9.48
N ARG A 102 -19.25 0.15 10.00
CA ARG A 102 -20.69 0.30 10.18
C ARG A 102 -21.08 1.37 11.19
N SER A 103 -20.24 1.60 12.18
CA SER A 103 -20.47 2.59 13.23
C SER A 103 -20.17 4.01 12.77
N LEU A 104 -19.28 4.18 11.79
CA LEU A 104 -18.80 5.48 11.35
C LEU A 104 -19.50 6.01 10.09
N SER A 105 -19.73 5.18 9.10
CA SER A 105 -20.31 5.60 7.81
C SER A 105 -21.82 5.32 7.66
N GLY A 106 -22.39 4.51 8.53
CA GLY A 106 -23.84 4.27 8.61
C GLY A 106 -24.49 3.50 7.46
N SER A 107 -23.81 3.12 6.37
CA SER A 107 -24.62 2.74 5.22
C SER A 107 -24.13 1.70 4.22
N LYS A 108 -22.90 1.26 4.13
CA LYS A 108 -22.57 0.31 3.05
C LYS A 108 -21.67 -0.84 3.51
N VAL A 109 -22.25 -2.04 3.46
CA VAL A 109 -21.52 -3.30 3.62
C VAL A 109 -21.07 -3.75 2.24
N TYR A 110 -19.80 -3.67 1.97
CA TYR A 110 -19.19 -4.36 0.84
C TYR A 110 -18.75 -5.75 1.27
N SER A 111 -18.75 -6.70 0.35
CA SER A 111 -18.58 -8.11 0.68
C SER A 111 -17.14 -8.61 0.59
N SER A 112 -16.23 -7.83 0.02
CA SER A 112 -14.84 -8.26 -0.18
C SER A 112 -13.92 -7.07 -0.53
N GLY A 113 -12.62 -7.21 -0.26
CA GLY A 113 -11.60 -6.25 -0.64
C GLY A 113 -11.32 -5.19 0.42
N ALA A 114 -11.07 -3.99 -0.05
CA ALA A 114 -10.93 -2.80 0.76
C ALA A 114 -11.66 -1.64 0.06
N ASN A 115 -11.82 -0.51 0.75
CA ASN A 115 -12.43 0.67 0.16
C ASN A 115 -11.89 1.92 0.85
N PHE A 116 -11.59 2.93 0.06
CA PHE A 116 -11.30 4.27 0.56
C PHE A 116 -12.53 5.16 0.43
N TYR A 117 -12.80 5.91 1.49
CA TYR A 117 -13.90 6.89 1.55
C TYR A 117 -13.38 8.24 2.03
N SER A 118 -13.73 9.31 1.31
CA SER A 118 -13.60 10.67 1.79
C SER A 118 -14.98 11.20 2.15
N ASN A 119 -15.26 11.31 3.43
CA ASN A 119 -16.56 11.70 3.93
C ASN A 119 -16.75 13.23 3.88
N ASN A 120 -18.02 13.68 3.81
CA ASN A 120 -18.36 15.10 3.79
C ASN A 120 -17.94 15.86 5.06
N ASP A 121 -17.67 15.16 6.16
CA ASP A 121 -17.19 15.73 7.42
C ASP A 121 -15.65 15.87 7.49
N GLY A 122 -14.96 15.59 6.39
CA GLY A 122 -13.50 15.70 6.29
C GLY A 122 -12.73 14.49 6.81
N ARG A 123 -13.42 13.40 7.21
CA ARG A 123 -12.76 12.15 7.54
C ARG A 123 -12.45 11.34 6.29
N ASN A 124 -11.23 10.83 6.23
CA ASN A 124 -10.82 9.84 5.24
C ASN A 124 -10.81 8.48 5.92
N GLU A 125 -11.52 7.53 5.38
CA GLU A 125 -11.66 6.19 5.94
C GLU A 125 -11.17 5.16 4.94
N LEU A 126 -10.17 4.36 5.33
CA LEU A 126 -9.76 3.16 4.63
C LEU A 126 -10.34 1.97 5.37
N VAL A 127 -11.30 1.31 4.77
CA VAL A 127 -11.99 0.15 5.35
C VAL A 127 -11.41 -1.12 4.77
N LEU A 128 -10.89 -1.99 5.65
CA LEU A 128 -10.34 -3.29 5.27
C LEU A 128 -11.26 -4.42 5.69
N TYR A 129 -11.43 -5.37 4.78
CA TYR A 129 -12.04 -6.66 5.07
C TYR A 129 -10.99 -7.65 5.58
N PRO A 130 -11.37 -8.73 6.27
CA PRO A 130 -10.42 -9.70 6.80
C PRO A 130 -9.49 -10.27 5.71
N ASN A 131 -8.26 -10.60 6.10
CA ASN A 131 -7.23 -11.22 5.27
C ASN A 131 -6.80 -10.40 4.03
N GLN A 132 -6.81 -9.08 4.13
CA GLN A 132 -6.28 -8.24 3.06
C GLN A 132 -4.75 -8.19 3.10
N GLY A 133 -4.14 -8.22 1.92
CA GLY A 133 -2.69 -8.12 1.77
C GLY A 133 -2.21 -6.69 1.52
N THR A 134 -0.91 -6.49 1.65
CA THR A 134 -0.21 -5.21 1.46
C THR A 134 -0.58 -4.50 0.15
N VAL A 135 -0.71 -5.24 -0.96
CA VAL A 135 -1.06 -4.66 -2.28
C VAL A 135 -2.44 -4.01 -2.25
N THR A 136 -3.42 -4.65 -1.61
CA THR A 136 -4.77 -4.08 -1.46
C THR A 136 -4.73 -2.80 -0.64
N VAL A 137 -3.99 -2.80 0.47
CA VAL A 137 -3.82 -1.59 1.30
C VAL A 137 -3.14 -0.48 0.51
N LEU A 138 -2.07 -0.78 -0.22
CA LEU A 138 -1.40 0.20 -1.08
C LEU A 138 -2.32 0.77 -2.17
N HIS A 139 -3.22 -0.04 -2.72
CA HIS A 139 -4.22 0.42 -3.68
C HIS A 139 -5.14 1.49 -3.07
N GLU A 140 -5.69 1.21 -1.89
CA GLU A 140 -6.57 2.15 -1.20
C GLU A 140 -5.82 3.42 -0.72
N LEU A 141 -4.55 3.27 -0.31
CA LEU A 141 -3.68 4.42 -0.02
C LEU A 141 -3.39 5.23 -1.30
N GLY A 142 -3.37 4.58 -2.46
CA GLY A 142 -3.32 5.23 -3.76
C GLY A 142 -4.51 6.15 -4.01
N HIS A 143 -5.73 5.71 -3.68
CA HIS A 143 -6.92 6.57 -3.72
C HIS A 143 -6.85 7.71 -2.71
N ALA A 144 -6.38 7.44 -1.49
CA ALA A 144 -6.19 8.47 -0.48
C ALA A 144 -5.21 9.56 -0.94
N TYR A 145 -4.10 9.15 -1.56
CA TYR A 145 -3.12 10.09 -2.11
C TYR A 145 -3.66 10.86 -3.32
N GLN A 146 -4.29 10.19 -4.26
CA GLN A 146 -4.88 10.76 -5.46
C GLN A 146 -5.93 11.84 -5.14
N LEU A 147 -6.76 11.57 -4.12
CA LEU A 147 -7.86 12.46 -3.72
C LEU A 147 -7.46 13.52 -2.69
N ARG A 148 -6.19 13.58 -2.27
CA ARG A 148 -5.71 14.43 -1.17
C ARG A 148 -5.97 15.94 -1.33
N LEU A 149 -6.13 16.40 -2.56
CA LEU A 149 -6.43 17.79 -2.87
C LEU A 149 -7.89 18.01 -3.31
N THR A 150 -8.71 16.98 -3.28
CA THR A 150 -10.11 17.02 -3.69
C THR A 150 -11.00 17.39 -2.51
N PRO A 151 -11.97 18.29 -2.65
CA PRO A 151 -12.90 18.59 -1.56
C PRO A 151 -13.67 17.35 -1.13
N PRO A 152 -13.98 17.20 0.18
CA PRO A 152 -14.77 16.09 0.69
C PRO A 152 -16.07 15.89 -0.08
N GLY A 153 -16.43 14.63 -0.41
CA GLY A 153 -17.64 14.28 -1.13
C GLY A 153 -17.71 14.74 -2.58
N ARG A 154 -16.57 15.17 -3.16
CA ARG A 154 -16.47 15.65 -4.55
C ARG A 154 -15.39 14.88 -5.31
N TYR A 155 -15.47 13.55 -5.34
CA TYR A 155 -14.46 12.70 -5.96
C TYR A 155 -14.16 13.05 -7.43
N ALA A 156 -15.19 13.40 -8.20
CA ALA A 156 -15.04 13.80 -9.59
C ALA A 156 -14.13 15.03 -9.78
N TRP A 157 -13.96 15.87 -8.77
CA TRP A 157 -13.12 17.07 -8.87
C TRP A 157 -11.62 16.76 -8.96
N VAL A 158 -11.20 15.52 -8.73
CA VAL A 158 -9.83 15.06 -9.01
C VAL A 158 -9.45 15.32 -10.48
N PHE A 159 -10.42 15.26 -11.39
CA PHE A 159 -10.19 15.51 -12.83
C PHE A 159 -9.95 16.99 -13.20
N PHE A 160 -10.10 17.91 -12.23
CA PHE A 160 -9.61 19.29 -12.38
C PHE A 160 -8.15 19.44 -11.97
N GLN A 161 -7.57 18.47 -11.26
CA GLN A 161 -6.18 18.52 -10.82
C GLN A 161 -5.24 18.20 -11.98
N GLU A 162 -4.20 19.05 -12.13
CA GLU A 162 -3.21 18.88 -13.20
C GLU A 162 -2.48 17.54 -13.09
N GLU A 163 -2.19 17.08 -11.88
CA GLU A 163 -1.55 15.79 -11.64
C GLU A 163 -2.35 14.62 -12.24
N MET A 164 -3.68 14.59 -12.01
CA MET A 164 -4.53 13.54 -12.57
C MET A 164 -4.66 13.65 -14.09
N ARG A 165 -4.80 14.88 -14.61
CA ARG A 165 -4.83 15.12 -16.05
C ARG A 165 -3.53 14.71 -16.74
N ASP A 166 -2.40 14.95 -16.07
CA ASP A 166 -1.08 14.55 -16.56
C ASP A 166 -0.91 13.03 -16.56
N PHE A 167 -1.31 12.35 -15.48
CA PHE A 167 -1.34 10.89 -15.44
C PHE A 167 -2.18 10.32 -16.59
N MET A 168 -3.37 10.86 -16.79
CA MET A 168 -4.27 10.41 -17.86
C MET A 168 -3.62 10.60 -19.24
N ARG A 169 -3.05 11.77 -19.53
CA ARG A 169 -2.34 12.03 -20.80
C ARG A 169 -1.18 11.05 -21.01
N ALA A 170 -0.37 10.86 -19.99
CA ALA A 170 0.80 9.99 -20.06
C ALA A 170 0.42 8.52 -20.29
N THR A 171 -0.68 8.06 -19.71
CA THR A 171 -1.09 6.65 -19.76
C THR A 171 -2.09 6.33 -20.87
N GLY A 172 -2.59 7.32 -21.59
CA GLY A 172 -3.50 7.15 -22.74
C GLY A 172 -4.98 7.24 -22.39
N TRP A 173 -5.33 7.82 -21.25
CA TRP A 173 -6.72 8.14 -20.89
C TRP A 173 -7.15 9.49 -21.44
N ARG A 174 -8.41 9.59 -21.83
CA ARG A 174 -9.07 10.85 -22.17
C ARG A 174 -10.38 10.99 -21.40
N LEU A 175 -10.59 12.12 -20.76
CA LEU A 175 -11.89 12.52 -20.24
C LEU A 175 -12.75 13.01 -21.41
N LEU A 176 -13.93 12.41 -21.57
CA LEU A 176 -14.91 12.79 -22.60
C LEU A 176 -15.94 13.78 -22.09
N SER A 177 -16.18 13.77 -20.78
CA SER A 177 -17.09 14.71 -20.12
C SER A 177 -16.50 16.12 -20.11
N SER A 178 -17.39 17.10 -20.26
CA SER A 178 -17.05 18.52 -20.16
C SER A 178 -16.74 18.95 -18.73
N ASP A 179 -16.08 20.10 -18.55
CA ASP A 179 -15.82 20.66 -17.23
C ASP A 179 -17.12 20.93 -16.45
N ALA A 180 -18.22 21.27 -17.12
CA ALA A 180 -19.52 21.45 -16.47
C ALA A 180 -20.09 20.13 -15.92
N GLU A 181 -19.92 19.03 -16.65
CA GLU A 181 -20.32 17.69 -16.19
C GLU A 181 -19.44 17.23 -15.01
N VAL A 182 -18.12 17.47 -15.07
CA VAL A 182 -17.20 17.18 -13.95
C VAL A 182 -17.60 17.99 -12.71
N ALA A 183 -17.91 19.27 -12.86
CA ALA A 183 -18.34 20.13 -11.75
C ALA A 183 -19.66 19.67 -11.11
N ALA A 184 -20.56 19.10 -11.90
CA ALA A 184 -21.86 18.61 -11.44
C ALA A 184 -21.77 17.21 -10.82
N ALA A 185 -20.80 16.39 -11.24
CA ALA A 185 -20.65 15.01 -10.79
C ALA A 185 -20.19 14.91 -9.32
N VAL A 186 -20.69 13.91 -8.62
CA VAL A 186 -20.23 13.53 -7.27
C VAL A 186 -19.00 12.65 -7.37
N ASP A 187 -19.06 11.64 -8.24
CA ASP A 187 -17.98 10.66 -8.43
C ASP A 187 -17.72 10.37 -9.92
N GLN A 188 -16.70 9.55 -10.17
CA GLN A 188 -16.27 9.20 -11.52
C GLN A 188 -17.27 8.35 -12.30
N THR A 189 -18.19 7.65 -11.65
CA THR A 189 -19.20 6.80 -12.34
C THR A 189 -20.19 7.61 -13.19
N GLN A 190 -20.27 8.90 -12.92
CA GLN A 190 -21.11 9.86 -13.65
C GLN A 190 -20.37 10.47 -14.86
N LEU A 191 -19.10 10.11 -15.07
CA LEU A 191 -18.26 10.65 -16.11
C LEU A 191 -17.95 9.60 -17.19
N SER A 192 -17.57 10.08 -18.36
CA SER A 192 -17.22 9.23 -19.49
C SER A 192 -15.74 9.37 -19.83
N PHE A 193 -15.10 8.23 -20.05
CA PHE A 193 -13.68 8.14 -20.40
C PHE A 193 -13.46 7.31 -21.66
N ALA A 194 -12.40 7.62 -22.39
CA ALA A 194 -11.85 6.77 -23.41
C ALA A 194 -10.40 6.40 -23.08
N TYR A 195 -10.02 5.22 -23.52
CA TYR A 195 -8.66 4.73 -23.37
C TYR A 195 -8.07 4.43 -24.76
N ASP A 196 -7.03 5.18 -25.12
CA ASP A 196 -6.30 5.04 -26.38
C ASP A 196 -4.85 4.55 -26.16
N GLY A 197 -4.54 4.15 -24.93
CA GLY A 197 -3.21 3.70 -24.53
C GLY A 197 -2.83 2.32 -25.08
N PRO A 198 -1.59 1.87 -24.85
CA PRO A 198 -1.16 0.52 -25.20
C PRO A 198 -2.05 -0.49 -24.46
N THR A 199 -2.12 -1.69 -25.05
CA THR A 199 -2.98 -2.79 -24.58
C THR A 199 -3.11 -2.83 -23.05
N VAL A 200 -4.37 -2.92 -22.61
CA VAL A 200 -4.78 -3.01 -21.21
C VAL A 200 -3.84 -3.90 -20.42
N TRP A 201 -3.11 -3.34 -19.49
CA TRP A 201 -2.36 -4.14 -18.55
C TRP A 201 -3.34 -4.87 -17.62
N GLN A 202 -2.96 -6.09 -17.20
CA GLN A 202 -3.86 -7.04 -16.52
C GLN A 202 -4.51 -6.51 -15.22
N PHE A 203 -3.98 -5.42 -14.66
CA PHE A 203 -4.47 -4.76 -13.45
C PHE A 203 -5.40 -3.57 -13.74
N MET A 204 -5.71 -3.27 -15.00
CA MET A 204 -6.74 -2.29 -15.36
C MET A 204 -8.12 -2.90 -15.10
N SER A 205 -8.61 -2.75 -13.88
CA SER A 205 -10.00 -3.05 -13.56
C SER A 205 -10.90 -1.92 -14.08
N ASN A 206 -12.06 -2.29 -14.60
CA ASN A 206 -13.23 -1.43 -14.89
C ASN A 206 -13.03 -0.26 -15.85
N LYS A 207 -11.92 -0.13 -16.56
CA LYS A 207 -11.68 0.98 -17.50
C LYS A 207 -11.86 2.37 -16.87
N ASP A 208 -11.40 2.53 -15.65
CA ASP A 208 -11.50 3.75 -14.87
C ASP A 208 -10.08 4.30 -14.60
N PRO A 209 -9.80 5.56 -14.93
CA PRO A 209 -8.48 6.15 -14.69
C PRO A 209 -8.12 6.31 -13.21
N LEU A 210 -9.08 6.36 -12.28
CA LEU A 210 -8.81 6.37 -10.85
C LEU A 210 -8.27 5.02 -10.38
N GLU A 211 -8.92 3.94 -10.81
CA GLU A 211 -8.49 2.58 -10.53
C GLU A 211 -7.12 2.27 -11.16
N ASP A 212 -6.88 2.77 -12.37
CA ASP A 212 -5.58 2.63 -13.03
C ASP A 212 -4.47 3.36 -12.25
N TYR A 213 -4.74 4.55 -11.74
CA TYR A 213 -3.80 5.27 -10.87
C TYR A 213 -3.52 4.50 -9.60
N ALA A 214 -4.56 4.05 -8.87
CA ALA A 214 -4.42 3.32 -7.61
C ALA A 214 -3.67 2.00 -7.79
N ASN A 215 -3.94 1.25 -8.86
CA ASN A 215 -3.21 0.03 -9.21
C ASN A 215 -1.74 0.32 -9.56
N SER A 216 -1.47 1.41 -10.29
CA SER A 216 -0.11 1.85 -10.62
C SER A 216 0.66 2.25 -9.37
N PHE A 217 0.03 2.98 -8.45
CA PHE A 217 0.59 3.35 -7.15
C PHE A 217 0.91 2.10 -6.31
N ALA A 218 -0.04 1.19 -6.17
CA ALA A 218 0.13 -0.03 -5.41
C ALA A 218 1.32 -0.85 -5.94
N LEU A 219 1.35 -1.09 -7.23
CA LEU A 219 2.41 -1.91 -7.83
C LEU A 219 3.77 -1.20 -7.80
N PHE A 220 3.80 0.13 -7.93
CA PHE A 220 5.03 0.91 -7.85
C PHE A 220 5.71 0.78 -6.48
N PHE A 221 4.95 0.79 -5.38
CA PHE A 221 5.51 0.66 -4.04
C PHE A 221 5.63 -0.79 -3.56
N TYR A 222 4.92 -1.72 -4.18
CA TYR A 222 5.01 -3.14 -3.84
C TYR A 222 6.10 -3.86 -4.62
N ASP A 223 6.06 -3.77 -5.96
CA ASP A 223 7.01 -4.37 -6.88
C ASP A 223 7.28 -3.44 -8.08
N PRO A 224 8.17 -2.44 -7.91
CA PRO A 224 8.47 -1.46 -8.95
C PRO A 224 9.04 -2.09 -10.22
N GLN A 225 9.74 -3.21 -10.11
CA GLN A 225 10.30 -3.91 -11.27
C GLN A 225 9.19 -4.53 -12.12
N GLN A 226 8.18 -5.10 -11.49
CA GLN A 226 7.00 -5.62 -12.19
C GLN A 226 6.25 -4.50 -12.91
N LEU A 227 6.01 -3.35 -12.25
CA LEU A 227 5.38 -2.21 -12.92
C LEU A 227 6.19 -1.72 -14.11
N GLN A 228 7.51 -1.64 -13.98
CA GLN A 228 8.41 -1.22 -15.05
C GLN A 228 8.35 -2.15 -16.26
N GLN A 229 8.24 -3.47 -16.03
CA GLN A 229 8.10 -4.46 -17.09
C GLN A 229 6.74 -4.42 -17.78
N LEU A 230 5.66 -4.29 -17.01
CA LEU A 230 4.28 -4.30 -17.50
C LEU A 230 3.88 -2.97 -18.14
N SER A 231 4.33 -1.86 -17.60
CA SER A 231 4.01 -0.51 -18.06
C SER A 231 5.11 0.49 -17.73
N PRO A 232 6.16 0.58 -18.57
CA PRO A 232 7.25 1.53 -18.35
C PRO A 232 6.77 2.99 -18.20
N VAL A 233 5.70 3.36 -18.89
CA VAL A 233 5.14 4.74 -18.83
C VAL A 233 4.53 5.02 -17.45
N ARG A 234 3.81 4.07 -16.85
CA ARG A 234 3.25 4.22 -15.50
C ARG A 234 4.35 4.27 -14.45
N TYR A 235 5.33 3.36 -14.56
CA TYR A 235 6.50 3.36 -13.70
C TYR A 235 7.22 4.71 -13.72
N GLN A 236 7.54 5.23 -14.90
CA GLN A 236 8.25 6.50 -15.03
C GLN A 236 7.42 7.68 -14.51
N TRP A 237 6.12 7.65 -14.73
CA TRP A 237 5.23 8.68 -14.22
C TRP A 237 5.18 8.68 -12.69
N MET A 238 5.01 7.51 -12.06
CA MET A 238 5.02 7.36 -10.59
C MET A 238 6.38 7.78 -9.99
N LEU A 239 7.48 7.40 -10.63
CA LEU A 239 8.81 7.80 -10.20
C LEU A 239 8.97 9.31 -10.16
N ASN A 240 8.55 10.00 -11.21
CA ASN A 240 8.75 11.45 -11.37
C ASN A 240 7.77 12.30 -10.53
N ASN A 241 6.55 11.81 -10.29
CA ASN A 241 5.47 12.62 -9.74
C ASN A 241 5.05 12.23 -8.32
N VAL A 242 5.33 10.99 -7.91
CA VAL A 242 4.92 10.48 -6.60
C VAL A 242 6.11 10.15 -5.71
N ALA A 243 7.13 9.46 -6.24
CA ALA A 243 8.25 9.00 -5.41
C ALA A 243 9.27 10.10 -5.08
N THR A 244 9.35 11.15 -5.90
CA THR A 244 10.29 12.25 -5.69
C THR A 244 9.61 13.42 -4.96
N ASP A 245 10.26 13.95 -3.93
CA ASP A 245 9.82 15.13 -3.17
C ASP A 245 10.09 16.44 -3.96
N ALA A 246 9.76 16.43 -5.24
CA ALA A 246 10.14 17.50 -6.18
C ALA A 246 9.12 18.65 -6.29
N ARG A 247 8.18 18.81 -5.31
CA ARG A 247 7.17 19.88 -5.33
C ARG A 247 7.14 20.71 -4.07
#